data_8972034b1fb702c7bebf29ac96f98686
#
_entry.id   8972034b1fb702c7bebf29ac96f98686
#
_cell.length_a   1.000
_cell.length_b   1.000
_cell.length_c   1.000
_cell.angle_alpha   90.00
_cell.angle_beta   90.00
_cell.angle_gamma   90.00
#
_symmetry.space_group_name_H-M   'P 1'
#
loop_
_entity.id
_entity.type
_entity.pdbx_description
1 polymer ?
#
loop_
_entity_poly.entity_id
_entity_poly.type
_entity_poly.pdbx_seq_one_letter_code
_entity_poly.pdbx_strand_id
1 'polypeptide(L)'
;MDPRELLKMRGLKVTNGRIEILNILLKSENSLSAENIYQIYLKNNININLSTIYRTLELFYEKNITEKIIQEDKVFSYRLKRNTHRHYLECDVCHKEIEIPCPMSQIEETVKNTTGFTLTEHDLKLRGVCKDCKQK
;
A
#
# COMPACT_ATOMS: atom_id res chain seq x y z
N MET A 1 4.63 1.63 8.78
CA MET A 1 5.34 1.68 7.49
C MET A 1 6.08 3.00 7.38
N ASP A 2 7.36 2.94 7.07
CA ASP A 2 8.17 4.16 6.91
C ASP A 2 7.98 4.70 5.48
N PRO A 3 7.53 5.96 5.33
CA PRO A 3 7.37 6.56 4.00
C PRO A 3 8.66 6.57 3.17
N ARG A 4 9.81 6.76 3.81
CA ARG A 4 11.10 6.77 3.11
C ARG A 4 11.41 5.42 2.48
N GLU A 5 11.18 4.35 3.23
CA GLU A 5 11.40 2.99 2.73
C GLU A 5 10.45 2.67 1.59
N LEU A 6 9.18 3.07 1.72
CA LEU A 6 8.20 2.84 0.67
C LEU A 6 8.61 3.51 -0.64
N LEU A 7 9.08 4.75 -0.58
CA LEU A 7 9.57 5.46 -1.77
C LEU A 7 10.76 4.76 -2.40
N LYS A 8 11.72 4.33 -1.59
CA LYS A 8 12.90 3.60 -2.07
C LYS A 8 12.52 2.28 -2.73
N MET A 9 11.61 1.54 -2.11
CA MET A 9 11.13 0.27 -2.65
C MET A 9 10.47 0.42 -4.02
N ARG A 10 9.82 1.55 -4.24
CA ARG A 10 9.15 1.83 -5.52
C ARG A 10 10.04 2.58 -6.51
N GLY A 11 11.33 2.76 -6.19
CA GLY A 11 12.27 3.40 -7.08
C GLY A 11 12.09 4.91 -7.21
N LEU A 12 11.48 5.54 -6.21
CA LEU A 12 11.24 6.98 -6.22
C LEU A 12 12.24 7.71 -5.35
N LYS A 13 12.62 8.90 -5.78
CA LYS A 13 13.49 9.76 -5.00
C LYS A 13 12.77 10.20 -3.73
N VAL A 14 13.46 10.14 -2.59
CA VAL A 14 12.94 10.58 -1.30
C VAL A 14 13.01 12.10 -1.24
N THR A 15 11.83 12.74 -1.14
CA THR A 15 11.71 14.18 -0.96
C THR A 15 10.78 14.48 0.19
N ASN A 16 10.96 15.65 0.83
CA ASN A 16 10.09 16.06 1.94
C ASN A 16 8.63 16.15 1.52
N GLY A 17 8.35 16.66 0.34
CA GLY A 17 6.97 16.77 -0.15
C GLY A 17 6.30 15.42 -0.31
N ARG A 18 7.02 14.44 -0.85
CA ARG A 18 6.50 13.08 -0.99
C ARG A 18 6.25 12.41 0.35
N ILE A 19 7.18 12.60 1.29
CA ILE A 19 7.04 12.07 2.65
C ILE A 19 5.82 12.66 3.34
N GLU A 20 5.61 13.97 3.23
CA GLU A 20 4.47 14.66 3.84
C GLU A 20 3.14 14.15 3.31
N ILE A 21 3.01 13.99 2.00
CA ILE A 21 1.80 13.47 1.38
C ILE A 21 1.53 12.03 1.82
N LEU A 22 2.57 11.19 1.86
CA LEU A 22 2.43 9.82 2.37
C LEU A 22 1.98 9.80 3.83
N ASN A 23 2.54 10.67 4.66
CA ASN A 23 2.12 10.77 6.06
C ASN A 23 0.65 11.18 6.20
N ILE A 24 0.20 12.11 5.37
CA ILE A 24 -1.21 12.53 5.35
C ILE A 24 -2.11 11.34 4.99
N LEU A 25 -1.73 10.59 3.96
CA LEU A 25 -2.48 9.41 3.53
C LEU A 25 -2.47 8.31 4.59
N LEU A 26 -1.34 8.11 5.28
CA LEU A 26 -1.22 7.10 6.35
C LEU A 26 -2.13 7.40 7.53
N LYS A 27 -2.28 8.68 7.88
CA LYS A 27 -3.10 9.11 9.01
C LYS A 27 -4.59 9.12 8.68
N SER A 28 -4.95 9.14 7.41
CA SER A 28 -6.34 9.19 6.99
C SER A 28 -6.95 7.80 6.91
N GLU A 29 -8.12 7.61 7.49
CA GLU A 29 -8.89 6.37 7.36
C GLU A 29 -9.64 6.33 6.04
N ASN A 30 -9.92 7.50 5.46
CA ASN A 30 -10.67 7.63 4.23
C ASN A 30 -9.76 8.01 3.06
N SER A 31 -10.23 7.77 1.85
CA SER A 31 -9.55 8.28 0.66
C SER A 31 -9.61 9.81 0.63
N LEU A 32 -8.57 10.43 0.09
CA LEU A 32 -8.46 11.89 0.01
C LEU A 32 -8.26 12.32 -1.43
N SER A 33 -8.98 13.36 -1.84
CA SER A 33 -8.73 14.03 -3.12
C SER A 33 -7.53 14.96 -2.98
N ALA A 34 -7.00 15.42 -4.12
CA ALA A 34 -5.93 16.42 -4.10
C ALA A 34 -6.36 17.70 -3.39
N GLU A 35 -7.61 18.11 -3.58
CA GLU A 35 -8.19 19.28 -2.92
C GLU A 35 -8.26 19.09 -1.40
N ASN A 36 -8.63 17.89 -0.93
CA ASN A 36 -8.63 17.58 0.51
C ASN A 36 -7.23 17.73 1.10
N ILE A 37 -6.22 17.22 0.41
CA ILE A 37 -4.83 17.34 0.85
C ILE A 37 -4.39 18.81 0.84
N TYR A 38 -4.77 19.54 -0.19
CA TYR A 38 -4.48 20.97 -0.29
C TYR A 38 -5.06 21.74 0.90
N GLN A 39 -6.29 21.43 1.31
CA GLN A 39 -6.92 22.07 2.47
C GLN A 39 -6.17 21.76 3.77
N ILE A 40 -5.63 20.55 3.90
CA ILE A 40 -4.82 20.18 5.07
C ILE A 40 -3.56 21.03 5.13
N TYR A 41 -2.88 21.23 4.00
CA TYR A 41 -1.71 22.10 3.93
C TYR A 41 -2.06 23.54 4.30
N LEU A 42 -3.17 24.06 3.79
CA LEU A 42 -3.61 25.42 4.11
C LEU A 42 -3.89 25.62 5.59
N LYS A 43 -4.52 24.62 6.26
CA LYS A 43 -4.77 24.68 7.70
C LYS A 43 -3.49 24.73 8.52
N ASN A 44 -2.42 24.15 7.99
CA ASN A 44 -1.12 24.13 8.65
C ASN A 44 -0.22 25.27 8.21
N ASN A 45 -0.78 26.25 7.51
CA ASN A 45 -0.05 27.43 6.98
C ASN A 45 1.14 27.05 6.08
N ILE A 46 1.03 25.92 5.39
CA ILE A 46 2.05 25.50 4.44
C ILE A 46 1.57 25.88 3.04
N ASN A 47 2.40 26.63 2.35
CA ASN A 47 2.11 27.04 0.98
C ASN A 47 2.63 25.98 0.00
N ILE A 48 1.71 25.30 -0.65
CA ILE A 48 2.03 24.29 -1.67
C ILE A 48 1.13 24.52 -2.87
N ASN A 49 1.65 24.18 -4.04
CA ASN A 49 0.88 24.29 -5.28
C ASN A 49 0.00 23.04 -5.46
N LEU A 50 -1.28 23.27 -5.72
CA LEU A 50 -2.23 22.19 -5.94
C LEU A 50 -1.79 21.24 -7.08
N SER A 51 -1.20 21.79 -8.15
CA SER A 51 -0.70 20.97 -9.25
C SER A 51 0.43 20.03 -8.83
N THR A 52 1.24 20.42 -7.85
CA THR A 52 2.28 19.56 -7.28
C THR A 52 1.66 18.38 -6.55
N ILE A 53 0.58 18.63 -5.83
CA ILE A 53 -0.15 17.55 -5.12
C ILE A 53 -0.72 16.55 -6.14
N TYR A 54 -1.36 17.02 -7.21
CA TYR A 54 -1.89 16.17 -8.27
C TYR A 54 -0.79 15.31 -8.89
N ARG A 55 0.34 15.91 -9.24
CA ARG A 55 1.45 15.17 -9.86
C ARG A 55 1.99 14.10 -8.93
N THR A 56 2.10 14.41 -7.65
CA THR A 56 2.61 13.45 -6.66
C THR A 56 1.64 12.29 -6.50
N LEU A 57 0.34 12.55 -6.40
CA LEU A 57 -0.68 11.51 -6.28
C LEU A 57 -0.73 10.62 -7.52
N GLU A 58 -0.66 11.21 -8.73
CA GLU A 58 -0.62 10.43 -9.96
C GLU A 58 0.65 9.58 -10.05
N LEU A 59 1.78 10.10 -9.62
CA LEU A 59 3.03 9.34 -9.57
C LEU A 59 2.90 8.15 -8.62
N PHE A 60 2.32 8.37 -7.45
CA PHE A 60 2.09 7.30 -6.48
C PHE A 60 1.13 6.24 -7.03
N TYR A 61 0.12 6.66 -7.76
CA TYR A 61 -0.80 5.73 -8.41
C TYR A 61 -0.07 4.88 -9.48
N GLU A 62 0.74 5.50 -10.32
CA GLU A 62 1.52 4.79 -11.34
C GLU A 62 2.49 3.79 -10.74
N LYS A 63 3.02 4.09 -9.55
CA LYS A 63 3.97 3.22 -8.85
C LYS A 63 3.29 2.23 -7.90
N ASN A 64 1.97 2.11 -7.97
CA ASN A 64 1.19 1.19 -7.14
C ASN A 64 1.31 1.45 -5.63
N ILE A 65 1.58 2.70 -5.25
CA ILE A 65 1.59 3.12 -3.84
C ILE A 65 0.18 3.42 -3.37
N THR A 66 -0.62 4.03 -4.25
CA THR A 66 -2.01 4.40 -3.94
C THR A 66 -3.00 3.72 -4.87
N GLU A 67 -4.22 3.58 -4.39
CA GLU A 67 -5.39 3.24 -5.19
C GLU A 67 -6.12 4.53 -5.53
N LYS A 68 -6.75 4.55 -6.70
CA LYS A 68 -7.50 5.69 -7.19
C LYS A 68 -8.99 5.32 -7.20
N ILE A 69 -9.79 6.13 -6.53
CA ILE A 69 -11.22 5.90 -6.38
C ILE A 69 -11.97 7.05 -7.05
N ILE A 70 -12.96 6.72 -7.87
CA ILE A 70 -13.82 7.72 -8.51
C ILE A 70 -15.02 7.94 -7.60
N GLN A 71 -15.19 9.17 -7.12
CA GLN A 71 -16.33 9.56 -6.31
C GLN A 71 -17.55 9.86 -7.22
N GLU A 72 -18.74 9.98 -6.61
CA GLU A 72 -19.98 10.24 -7.32
C GLU A 72 -19.95 11.55 -8.13
N ASP A 73 -19.21 12.54 -7.62
CA ASP A 73 -19.01 13.84 -8.28
C ASP A 73 -17.92 13.83 -9.35
N LYS A 74 -17.45 12.65 -9.75
CA LYS A 74 -16.36 12.44 -10.70
C LYS A 74 -15.00 12.96 -10.24
N VAL A 75 -14.85 13.29 -8.95
CA VAL A 75 -13.57 13.68 -8.38
C VAL A 75 -12.81 12.42 -8.00
N PHE A 76 -11.52 12.38 -8.36
CA PHE A 76 -10.65 11.27 -7.96
C PHE A 76 -10.19 11.46 -6.53
N SER A 77 -10.27 10.39 -5.75
CA SER A 77 -9.64 10.34 -4.43
C SER A 77 -8.64 9.19 -4.39
N TYR A 78 -7.70 9.30 -3.47
CA TYR A 78 -6.57 8.39 -3.37
C TYR A 78 -6.46 7.88 -1.95
N ARG A 79 -6.08 6.64 -1.80
CA ARG A 79 -5.71 6.05 -0.52
C ARG A 79 -4.52 5.14 -0.72
N LEU A 80 -3.76 4.93 0.34
CA LEU A 80 -2.64 4.01 0.26
C LEU A 80 -3.15 2.61 -0.08
N LYS A 81 -2.48 2.01 -1.03
CA LYS A 81 -2.75 0.63 -1.38
C LYS A 81 -2.20 -0.22 -0.26
N ARG A 82 -3.06 -0.56 0.67
CA ARG A 82 -2.69 -1.47 1.74
C ARG A 82 -2.53 -2.85 1.11
N ASN A 83 -1.48 -3.54 1.48
CA ASN A 83 -1.39 -4.96 1.26
C ASN A 83 -2.43 -5.61 2.18
N THR A 84 -3.70 -5.38 1.86
CA THR A 84 -4.82 -5.95 2.59
C THR A 84 -5.09 -7.38 2.19
N HIS A 85 -4.17 -7.99 1.43
CA HIS A 85 -4.22 -9.42 1.25
C HIS A 85 -3.95 -10.06 2.58
N ARG A 86 -5.01 -10.45 3.19
CA ARG A 86 -4.90 -11.34 4.31
C ARG A 86 -4.89 -12.73 3.74
N HIS A 87 -3.83 -13.43 3.96
CA HIS A 87 -3.74 -14.84 3.58
C HIS A 87 -4.17 -15.65 4.77
N TYR A 88 -4.80 -16.78 4.47
CA TYR A 88 -5.26 -17.70 5.50
C TYR A 88 -4.51 -19.00 5.34
N LEU A 89 -4.08 -19.53 6.47
CA LEU A 89 -3.50 -20.84 6.56
C LEU A 89 -4.55 -21.79 7.13
N GLU A 90 -4.93 -22.80 6.35
CA GLU A 90 -5.94 -23.77 6.74
C GLU A 90 -5.28 -25.07 7.19
N CYS A 91 -5.80 -25.65 8.28
CA CYS A 91 -5.37 -26.96 8.73
C CYS A 91 -6.09 -28.04 7.92
N ASP A 92 -5.32 -28.96 7.34
CA ASP A 92 -5.89 -30.06 6.54
C ASP A 92 -6.71 -31.04 7.36
N VAL A 93 -6.51 -31.07 8.66
CA VAL A 93 -7.18 -32.05 9.56
C VAL A 93 -8.44 -31.47 10.18
N CYS A 94 -8.32 -30.33 10.89
CA CYS A 94 -9.45 -29.75 11.61
C CYS A 94 -10.07 -28.54 10.89
N HIS A 95 -9.50 -28.11 9.76
CA HIS A 95 -9.97 -27.00 8.95
C HIS A 95 -9.97 -25.64 9.67
N LYS A 96 -9.21 -25.53 10.75
CA LYS A 96 -9.03 -24.26 11.43
C LYS A 96 -8.24 -23.31 10.52
N GLU A 97 -8.73 -22.09 10.38
CA GLU A 97 -8.07 -21.05 9.60
C GLU A 97 -7.44 -20.02 10.52
N ILE A 98 -6.21 -19.65 10.24
CA ILE A 98 -5.56 -18.52 10.88
C ILE A 98 -5.14 -17.51 9.82
N GLU A 99 -5.24 -16.24 10.20
CA GLU A 99 -4.84 -15.15 9.33
C GLU A 99 -3.35 -14.90 9.48
N ILE A 100 -2.65 -14.76 8.36
CA ILE A 100 -1.23 -14.42 8.35
C ILE A 100 -1.02 -13.17 7.50
N PRO A 101 -0.02 -12.33 7.85
CA PRO A 101 0.32 -11.19 7.01
C PRO A 101 0.87 -11.66 5.66
N CYS A 102 0.70 -10.83 4.64
CA CYS A 102 1.20 -11.16 3.30
C CYS A 102 2.73 -11.18 3.29
N PRO A 103 3.36 -12.32 2.98
CA PRO A 103 4.83 -12.42 2.95
C PRO A 103 5.44 -11.96 1.63
N MET A 104 4.63 -11.41 0.74
CA MET A 104 5.03 -11.20 -0.65
C MET A 104 6.04 -10.08 -0.86
N SER A 105 6.21 -9.15 0.09
CA SER A 105 7.19 -8.08 -0.06
C SER A 105 8.61 -8.63 -0.23
N GLN A 106 8.97 -9.65 0.55
CA GLN A 106 10.28 -10.29 0.47
C GLN A 106 10.40 -11.11 -0.82
N ILE A 107 9.35 -11.78 -1.20
CA ILE A 107 9.31 -12.59 -2.43
C ILE A 107 9.42 -11.70 -3.66
N GLU A 108 8.71 -10.58 -3.67
CA GLU A 108 8.77 -9.59 -4.76
C GLU A 108 10.19 -9.07 -4.95
N GLU A 109 10.86 -8.74 -3.85
CA GLU A 109 12.24 -8.26 -3.89
C GLU A 109 13.18 -9.33 -4.43
N THR A 110 13.04 -10.57 -3.96
CA THR A 110 13.84 -11.70 -4.43
C THR A 110 13.63 -11.94 -5.93
N VAL A 111 12.40 -11.93 -6.39
CA VAL A 111 12.07 -12.13 -7.81
C VAL A 111 12.67 -11.02 -8.65
N LYS A 112 12.54 -9.76 -8.20
CA LYS A 112 13.11 -8.62 -8.91
C LYS A 112 14.64 -8.72 -9.04
N ASN A 113 15.30 -9.10 -7.96
CA ASN A 113 16.77 -9.19 -7.92
C ASN A 113 17.30 -10.35 -8.75
N THR A 114 16.57 -11.47 -8.80
CA THR A 114 17.03 -12.67 -9.51
C THR A 114 16.61 -12.70 -10.98
N THR A 115 15.45 -12.17 -11.33
CA THR A 115 14.88 -12.28 -12.67
C THR A 115 14.65 -10.95 -13.37
N GLY A 116 14.63 -9.84 -12.63
CA GLY A 116 14.30 -8.52 -13.16
C GLY A 116 12.80 -8.30 -13.35
N PHE A 117 11.96 -9.28 -13.05
CA PHE A 117 10.51 -9.13 -13.17
C PHE A 117 9.94 -8.35 -12.00
N THR A 118 8.94 -7.51 -12.29
CA THR A 118 8.13 -6.86 -11.28
C THR A 118 6.81 -7.63 -11.18
N LEU A 119 6.48 -8.12 -9.99
CA LEU A 119 5.23 -8.84 -9.77
C LEU A 119 4.07 -7.86 -9.78
N THR A 120 3.05 -8.16 -10.58
CA THR A 120 1.84 -7.35 -10.65
C THR A 120 0.66 -7.96 -9.90
N GLU A 121 0.68 -9.28 -9.75
CA GLU A 121 -0.41 -10.03 -9.14
C GLU A 121 0.13 -11.30 -8.50
N HIS A 122 -0.50 -11.73 -7.41
CA HIS A 122 -0.18 -12.99 -6.80
C HIS A 122 -1.41 -13.65 -6.20
N ASP A 123 -1.39 -14.96 -6.17
CA ASP A 123 -2.40 -15.76 -5.49
C ASP A 123 -1.64 -16.76 -4.60
N LEU A 124 -1.90 -16.70 -3.30
CA LEU A 124 -1.19 -17.52 -2.33
C LEU A 124 -2.18 -18.33 -1.49
N LYS A 125 -2.14 -19.63 -1.63
CA LYS A 125 -2.90 -20.56 -0.81
C LYS A 125 -1.94 -21.40 0.00
N LEU A 126 -2.12 -21.40 1.32
CA LEU A 126 -1.28 -22.16 2.23
C LEU A 126 -2.13 -23.16 2.99
N ARG A 127 -1.64 -24.37 3.07
CA ARG A 127 -2.23 -25.45 3.86
C ARG A 127 -1.15 -26.07 4.72
N GLY A 128 -1.55 -26.54 5.89
CA GLY A 128 -0.63 -27.20 6.80
C GLY A 128 -1.38 -27.98 7.84
N VAL A 129 -0.68 -28.41 8.85
CA VAL A 129 -1.27 -29.12 9.99
C VAL A 129 -1.05 -28.25 11.22
N CYS A 130 -2.12 -27.93 11.93
CA CYS A 130 -2.02 -27.06 13.10
C CYS A 130 -1.31 -27.80 14.25
N LYS A 131 -0.85 -27.01 15.23
CA LYS A 131 -0.10 -27.55 16.36
C LYS A 131 -0.84 -28.68 17.09
N ASP A 132 -2.15 -28.50 17.27
CA ASP A 132 -2.97 -29.47 18.00
C ASP A 132 -3.15 -30.78 17.22
N CYS A 133 -3.29 -30.72 15.90
CA CYS A 133 -3.41 -31.88 15.06
C CYS A 133 -2.09 -32.64 14.87
N LYS A 134 -0.99 -31.91 14.86
CA LYS A 134 0.36 -32.46 14.70
C LYS A 134 0.76 -33.36 15.90
N GLN A 135 0.23 -33.07 17.06
CA GLN A 135 0.55 -33.77 18.30
C GLN A 135 -0.27 -35.05 18.51
N LYS A 136 -1.23 -35.35 17.62
CA LYS A 136 -2.04 -36.57 17.71
C LYS A 136 -1.35 -37.75 17.00
#